data_6d110871f94d133dd57dc08d849036dc
#
_entry.id   6d110871f94d133dd57dc08d849036dc
#
_cell.length_a   1.000
_cell.length_b   1.000
_cell.length_c   1.000
_cell.angle_alpha   90.00
_cell.angle_beta   90.00
_cell.angle_gamma   90.00
#
_symmetry.space_group_name_H-M   'P 1'
#
loop_
_entity.id
_entity.type
_entity.pdbx_description
1 polymer ?
#
loop_
_entity_poly.entity_id
_entity_poly.type
_entity_poly.pdbx_seq_one_letter_code
_entity_poly.pdbx_strand_id
1 'polypeptide(L)' 'MVLKQKIELPRDCRYIFVNYNKTLKPFRSTKEVLHFIEGNRLEIVNQQTFNESLVVVVKKADSFL' A
#
# COMPACT_ATOMS: atom_id res chain seq x y z
N MET A 1 15.74 -5.53 14.14
CA MET A 1 15.80 -4.65 12.96
C MET A 1 14.41 -4.41 12.41
N VAL A 2 14.12 -3.18 12.17
CA VAL A 2 12.80 -2.81 11.65
C VAL A 2 12.93 -2.44 10.18
N LEU A 3 12.16 -3.12 9.36
CA LEU A 3 12.12 -2.81 7.95
C LEU A 3 10.98 -1.82 7.71
N LYS A 4 11.34 -0.63 7.34
CA LYS A 4 10.34 0.37 7.01
C LYS A 4 9.92 0.19 5.56
N GLN A 5 8.64 0.04 5.35
CA GLN A 5 8.10 -0.04 4.02
C GLN A 5 8.02 1.35 3.43
N LYS A 6 8.36 1.43 2.17
CA LYS A 6 8.35 2.71 1.48
C LYS A 6 7.39 2.67 0.32
N ILE A 7 6.67 3.75 0.14
CA ILE A 7 5.78 3.91 -0.99
C ILE A 7 6.13 5.23 -1.64
N GLU A 8 6.40 5.15 -2.93
CA GLU A 8 6.69 6.35 -3.70
C GLU A 8 5.61 6.55 -4.74
N LEU A 9 5.01 7.72 -4.73
CA LEU A 9 3.99 8.05 -5.70
C LEU A 9 4.66 8.59 -6.96
N PRO A 10 4.54 7.89 -8.08
CA PRO A 10 5.11 8.39 -9.33
C PRO A 10 4.46 9.72 -9.73
N ARG A 11 5.21 10.51 -10.48
CA ARG A 11 4.73 11.83 -10.88
C ARG A 11 3.46 11.76 -11.71
N ASP A 12 3.32 10.67 -12.46
CA ASP A 12 2.16 10.53 -13.34
C ASP A 12 0.95 10.00 -12.64
N CYS A 13 1.07 9.64 -11.37
CA CYS A 13 -0.05 9.06 -10.64
C CYS A 13 -0.68 10.10 -9.74
N ARG A 14 -2.00 10.21 -9.86
CA ARG A 14 -2.78 11.15 -9.07
C ARG A 14 -3.58 10.44 -7.99
N TYR A 15 -3.80 9.15 -8.16
CA TYR A 15 -4.66 8.39 -7.27
C TYR A 15 -3.88 7.25 -6.65
N ILE A 16 -4.22 6.92 -5.42
CA ILE A 16 -3.58 5.83 -4.72
C ILE A 16 -4.67 4.89 -4.24
N PHE A 17 -4.50 3.62 -4.55
CA PHE A 17 -5.43 2.59 -4.08
C PHE A 17 -4.64 1.51 -3.38
N VAL A 18 -5.24 0.94 -2.36
CA VAL A 18 -4.67 -0.22 -1.68
C VAL A 18 -5.59 -1.40 -1.96
N ASN A 19 -5.00 -2.45 -2.49
CA ASN A 19 -5.72 -3.69 -2.73
C ASN A 19 -5.47 -4.62 -1.56
N TYR A 20 -6.48 -4.79 -0.74
CA TYR A 20 -6.39 -5.64 0.42
C TYR A 20 -7.61 -6.55 0.44
N ASN A 21 -7.35 -7.85 0.48
CA ASN A 21 -8.42 -8.84 0.53
C ASN A 21 -9.39 -8.65 -0.64
N LYS A 22 -8.82 -8.43 -1.82
CA LYS A 22 -9.58 -8.25 -3.06
C LYS A 22 -10.46 -7.00 -3.06
N THR A 23 -10.19 -6.08 -2.16
CA THR A 23 -10.94 -4.84 -2.08
C THR A 23 -9.99 -3.68 -2.33
N LEU A 24 -10.40 -2.77 -3.21
CA LEU A 24 -9.64 -1.57 -3.50
C LEU A 24 -10.12 -0.44 -2.61
N LYS A 25 -9.20 0.16 -1.89
CA LYS A 25 -9.51 1.30 -1.03
C LYS A 25 -8.75 2.53 -1.51
N PRO A 26 -9.43 3.65 -1.72
CA PRO A 26 -8.74 4.86 -2.15
C PRO A 26 -8.08 5.56 -0.96
N PHE A 27 -6.93 6.16 -1.25
CA PHE A 27 -6.20 6.93 -0.26
C PHE A 27 -5.77 8.25 -0.88
N ARG A 28 -5.51 9.22 -0.04
CA ARG A 28 -5.14 10.55 -0.52
C ARG A 28 -3.64 10.75 -0.61
N SER A 29 -2.89 10.03 0.18
CA SER A 29 -1.45 10.20 0.20
C SER A 29 -0.78 8.91 0.58
N THR A 30 0.51 8.82 0.24
CA THR A 30 1.29 7.66 0.64
C THR A 30 1.39 7.55 2.15
N LYS A 31 1.35 8.68 2.83
CA LYS A 31 1.41 8.69 4.28
C LYS A 31 0.19 7.98 4.88
N GLU A 32 -0.98 8.23 4.31
CA GLU A 32 -2.19 7.54 4.77
C GLU A 32 -2.10 6.05 4.53
N VAL A 33 -1.53 5.66 3.39
CA VAL A 33 -1.37 4.25 3.09
C VAL A 33 -0.45 3.59 4.11
N LEU A 34 0.65 4.24 4.46
CA LEU A 34 1.56 3.69 5.43
C LEU A 34 0.92 3.56 6.81
N HIS A 35 0.12 4.54 7.19
CA HIS A 35 -0.62 4.46 8.44
C HIS A 35 -1.59 3.27 8.44
N PHE A 36 -2.27 3.07 7.34
CA PHE A 36 -3.20 1.96 7.21
C PHE A 36 -2.45 0.63 7.32
N ILE A 37 -1.31 0.54 6.64
CA ILE A 37 -0.52 -0.68 6.65
C ILE A 37 -0.01 -0.99 8.05
N GLU A 38 0.53 0.02 8.71
CA GLU A 38 1.07 -0.19 10.05
C GLU A 38 -0.02 -0.49 11.06
N GLY A 39 -1.14 0.20 10.95
CA GLY A 39 -2.23 0.01 11.89
C GLY A 39 -2.90 -1.34 11.78
N ASN A 40 -2.81 -1.95 10.61
CA ASN A 40 -3.44 -3.25 10.37
C ASN A 40 -2.42 -4.38 10.24
N ARG A 41 -1.16 -4.10 10.51
CA ARG A 41 -0.09 -5.10 10.42
C ARG A 41 -0.08 -5.78 9.07
N LEU A 42 0.00 -4.97 8.04
CA LEU A 42 0.02 -5.46 6.67
C LEU A 42 1.42 -5.32 6.12
N GLU A 43 1.69 -6.03 5.04
CA GLU A 43 2.94 -5.86 4.32
C GLU A 43 2.65 -5.68 2.84
N ILE A 44 3.53 -4.95 2.18
CA ILE A 44 3.38 -4.67 0.76
C ILE A 44 3.89 -5.86 -0.02
N VAL A 45 3.04 -6.40 -0.86
CA VAL A 45 3.40 -7.52 -1.72
C VAL A 45 3.88 -7.00 -3.07
N ASN A 46 3.22 -5.96 -3.56
CA ASN A 46 3.51 -5.48 -4.90
C ASN A 46 3.00 -4.06 -5.03
N GLN A 47 3.60 -3.32 -5.94
CA GLN A 47 3.14 -1.98 -6.26
C GLN A 47 3.09 -1.87 -7.77
N GLN A 48 1.95 -1.44 -8.28
CA GLN A 48 1.76 -1.33 -9.71
C GLN A 48 1.15 0.03 -10.04
N THR A 49 1.47 0.51 -11.22
CA THR A 49 0.82 1.71 -11.72
C THR A 49 -0.11 1.33 -12.85
N PHE A 50 -1.28 1.94 -12.86
CA PHE A 50 -2.26 1.67 -13.87
C PHE A 50 -2.99 2.96 -14.19
N ASN A 51 -2.84 3.43 -15.43
CA ASN A 51 -3.33 4.75 -15.81
C ASN A 51 -2.69 5.78 -14.89
N GLU A 52 -3.45 6.58 -14.21
CA GLU A 52 -2.90 7.58 -13.30
C GLU A 52 -3.00 7.15 -11.84
N SER A 53 -3.04 5.85 -11.62
CA SER A 53 -3.26 5.32 -10.29
C SER A 53 -2.10 4.45 -9.86
N LEU A 54 -1.77 4.55 -8.59
CA LEU A 54 -0.82 3.63 -7.96
C LEU A 54 -1.63 2.63 -7.15
N VAL A 55 -1.44 1.36 -7.43
CA VAL A 55 -2.13 0.30 -6.71
C VAL A 55 -1.11 -0.45 -5.86
N VAL A 56 -1.30 -0.40 -4.56
CA VAL A 56 -0.42 -1.09 -3.61
C VAL A 56 -1.14 -2.35 -3.14
N VAL A 57 -0.58 -3.49 -3.48
CA VAL A 57 -1.17 -4.76 -3.08
C VAL A 57 -0.54 -5.17 -1.76
N VAL A 58 -1.39 -5.42 -0.78
CA VAL A 58 -0.92 -5.75 0.56
C VAL A 58 -1.59 -7.04 1.04
N LYS A 59 -0.96 -7.64 2.02
CA LYS A 59 -1.52 -8.81 2.68
C LYS A 59 -1.19 -8.72 4.15
N LYS A 60 -1.82 -9.55 4.96
CA LYS A 60 -1.49 -9.58 6.38
C LYS A 60 -0.06 -10.04 6.57
N ALA A 61 0.66 -9.30 7.38
CA ALA A 61 2.02 -9.68 7.77
C ALA A 61 1.88 -10.79 8.80
N ASP A 62 1.87 -12.03 8.34
CA ASP A 62 1.71 -13.19 9.20
C ASP A 62 3.05 -13.57 9.74
N SER A 63 3.19 -13.48 10.94
CA SER A 63 4.45 -13.94 11.49
C SER A 63 4.36 -15.43 11.73
N PHE A 64 3.88 -15.56 12.03
CA PHE A 64 3.98 -16.57 12.50
C PHE A 64 4.13 -17.16 13.06
N LEU A 65 4.16 -17.37 13.43
CA LEU A 65 4.32 -17.96 13.88
C LEU A 65 4.46 -18.30 14.12
#